data_660a276e04ef9e5ec8f08d868fbd648a
#
_entry.id   660a276e04ef9e5ec8f08d868fbd648a
#
_cell.length_a   1.000
_cell.length_b   1.000
_cell.length_c   1.000
_cell.angle_alpha   90.00
_cell.angle_beta   90.00
_cell.angle_gamma   90.00
#
_symmetry.space_group_name_H-M   'P 1'
#
loop_
_entity.id
_entity.type
_entity.pdbx_description
1 polymer ?
#
loop_
_entity_poly.entity_id
_entity_poly.type
_entity_poly.pdbx_seq_one_letter_code
_entity_poly.pdbx_strand_id
1 'polypeptide(L)'
;MMKRISNAVKRRVFDFYKKKFIKAQKYNPMNLSLERPGNYVDVSTAWKGLEQVIPDIIQQFNLETNSCLEFGVDNGYSAAIFSNYFKKVIGVDYFEGDMHAGFRDVYKLTCERLKAFNNITIIKSSYQDYIKKDTLHYDMVHVDIIHTYEDTFACGLWAVQHSNCTIFHDTESFIGVRKAVRDIAKKTGKTFYNYPHHFGLGIIV
;
A
#
# COMPACT_ATOMS: atom_id res chain seq x y z
N MET A 1 26.12 -16.74 21.84
CA MET A 1 24.74 -17.02 22.24
C MET A 1 23.93 -15.70 22.20
N MET A 2 23.39 -15.34 21.03
CA MET A 2 22.57 -14.13 20.89
C MET A 2 21.18 -14.40 21.49
N LYS A 3 20.84 -13.73 22.61
CA LYS A 3 19.50 -13.76 23.19
C LYS A 3 18.49 -13.23 22.14
N ARG A 4 17.55 -14.06 21.70
CA ARG A 4 16.42 -13.60 20.88
C ARG A 4 15.66 -12.53 21.68
N ILE A 5 15.71 -11.30 21.20
CA ILE A 5 14.91 -10.19 21.76
C ILE A 5 13.43 -10.58 21.58
N SER A 6 12.64 -10.53 22.65
CA SER A 6 11.23 -10.88 22.60
C SER A 6 10.45 -9.91 21.69
N ASN A 7 9.39 -10.41 21.03
CA ASN A 7 8.55 -9.58 20.17
C ASN A 7 7.96 -8.37 20.91
N ALA A 8 7.70 -8.49 22.22
CA ALA A 8 7.23 -7.40 23.07
C ALA A 8 8.28 -6.27 23.20
N VAL A 9 9.57 -6.61 23.30
CA VAL A 9 10.66 -5.61 23.37
C VAL A 9 10.82 -4.93 22.01
N LYS A 10 10.79 -5.70 20.91
CA LYS A 10 10.85 -5.13 19.54
C LYS A 10 9.70 -4.14 19.31
N ARG A 11 8.49 -4.48 19.74
CA ARG A 11 7.31 -3.61 19.61
C ARG A 11 7.47 -2.32 20.44
N ARG A 12 7.93 -2.40 21.69
CA ARG A 12 8.18 -1.22 22.53
C ARG A 12 9.25 -0.29 21.94
N VAL A 13 10.32 -0.87 21.41
CA VAL A 13 11.38 -0.10 20.71
C VAL A 13 10.78 0.58 19.47
N PHE A 14 10.00 -0.11 18.68
CA PHE A 14 9.33 0.48 17.51
C PHE A 14 8.38 1.61 17.91
N ASP A 15 7.55 1.42 18.94
CA ASP A 15 6.62 2.46 19.43
C ASP A 15 7.36 3.71 19.94
N PHE A 16 8.49 3.52 20.59
CA PHE A 16 9.36 4.64 21.00
C PHE A 16 9.93 5.39 19.79
N TYR A 17 10.46 4.66 18.79
CA TYR A 17 10.99 5.26 17.57
C TYR A 17 9.91 6.02 16.78
N LYS A 18 8.70 5.46 16.63
CA LYS A 18 7.58 6.14 15.98
C LYS A 18 7.29 7.49 16.62
N LYS A 19 7.16 7.50 17.96
CA LYS A 19 6.81 8.71 18.72
C LYS A 19 7.90 9.79 18.65
N LYS A 20 9.16 9.41 18.68
CA LYS A 20 10.27 10.36 18.81
C LYS A 20 10.85 10.78 17.46
N PHE A 21 11.02 9.87 16.53
CA PHE A 21 11.83 10.09 15.33
C PHE A 21 11.06 9.94 14.01
N ILE A 22 9.97 9.18 13.98
CA ILE A 22 9.23 8.86 12.76
C ILE A 22 7.79 9.35 12.89
N LYS A 23 7.63 10.66 13.12
CA LYS A 23 6.32 11.29 13.29
C LYS A 23 5.57 11.33 11.96
N ALA A 24 4.28 11.05 12.03
CA ALA A 24 3.29 11.28 10.99
C ALA A 24 2.15 12.09 11.59
N GLN A 25 1.41 12.80 10.77
CA GLN A 25 0.12 13.33 11.17
C GLN A 25 -0.85 12.14 11.32
N LYS A 26 -1.68 12.14 12.36
CA LYS A 26 -2.67 11.08 12.51
C LYS A 26 -3.76 11.27 11.46
N TYR A 27 -4.00 10.25 10.63
CA TYR A 27 -5.17 10.21 9.79
C TYR A 27 -6.38 9.80 10.62
N ASN A 28 -7.41 10.64 10.65
CA ASN A 28 -8.67 10.37 11.31
C ASN A 28 -9.76 10.35 10.23
N PRO A 29 -10.30 9.18 9.88
CA PRO A 29 -11.41 9.11 8.95
C PRO A 29 -12.60 9.93 9.47
N MET A 30 -13.24 10.67 8.58
CA MET A 30 -14.48 11.40 8.88
C MET A 30 -15.70 10.49 8.71
N ASN A 31 -15.65 9.63 7.69
CA ASN A 31 -16.73 8.72 7.33
C ASN A 31 -16.17 7.33 7.03
N LEU A 32 -16.12 6.44 8.04
CA LEU A 32 -15.81 5.04 7.77
C LEU A 32 -17.03 4.35 7.16
N SER A 33 -16.90 3.80 5.96
CA SER A 33 -17.91 2.92 5.40
C SER A 33 -17.95 1.63 6.21
N LEU A 34 -19.08 1.33 6.85
CA LEU A 34 -19.29 0.06 7.55
C LEU A 34 -19.62 -1.08 6.58
N GLU A 35 -19.96 -0.77 5.35
CA GLU A 35 -20.28 -1.73 4.31
C GLU A 35 -19.03 -2.02 3.46
N ARG A 36 -18.84 -3.29 3.12
CA ARG A 36 -17.85 -3.66 2.12
C ARG A 36 -18.29 -3.18 0.74
N PRO A 37 -17.35 -2.83 -0.14
CA PRO A 37 -17.66 -2.58 -1.54
C PRO A 37 -18.36 -3.78 -2.17
N GLY A 38 -19.24 -3.54 -3.15
CA GLY A 38 -20.04 -4.59 -3.79
C GLY A 38 -19.21 -5.66 -4.48
N ASN A 39 -18.03 -5.29 -5.01
CA ASN A 39 -17.13 -6.21 -5.67
C ASN A 39 -15.85 -6.41 -4.84
N TYR A 40 -15.55 -7.64 -4.45
CA TYR A 40 -14.32 -8.00 -3.75
C TYR A 40 -13.94 -9.46 -4.03
N VAL A 41 -12.71 -9.82 -3.71
CA VAL A 41 -12.23 -11.20 -3.76
C VAL A 41 -12.20 -11.75 -2.34
N ASP A 42 -12.87 -12.88 -2.09
CA ASP A 42 -12.86 -13.49 -0.74
C ASP A 42 -11.59 -14.32 -0.52
N VAL A 43 -10.58 -13.68 0.01
CA VAL A 43 -9.29 -14.29 0.35
C VAL A 43 -8.84 -13.82 1.75
N SER A 44 -8.00 -14.61 2.38
CA SER A 44 -7.33 -14.20 3.62
C SER A 44 -6.24 -13.18 3.29
N THR A 45 -6.29 -12.00 3.92
CA THR A 45 -5.33 -10.93 3.71
C THR A 45 -5.24 -10.02 4.93
N ALA A 46 -4.07 -9.43 5.15
CA ALA A 46 -3.84 -8.40 6.15
C ALA A 46 -4.55 -7.06 5.80
N TRP A 47 -4.98 -6.92 4.56
CA TRP A 47 -5.63 -5.71 4.04
C TRP A 47 -7.10 -5.54 4.48
N LYS A 48 -7.73 -6.61 5.02
CA LYS A 48 -9.13 -6.55 5.48
C LYS A 48 -9.34 -5.49 6.55
N GLY A 49 -10.32 -4.59 6.29
CA GLY A 49 -10.64 -3.42 7.11
C GLY A 49 -10.14 -2.10 6.51
N LEU A 50 -9.11 -2.13 5.65
CA LEU A 50 -8.64 -0.92 4.96
C LEU A 50 -9.58 -0.48 3.82
N GLU A 51 -10.39 -1.40 3.27
CA GLU A 51 -11.44 -1.08 2.30
C GLU A 51 -12.40 -0.01 2.78
N GLN A 52 -12.59 0.11 4.10
CA GLN A 52 -13.47 1.08 4.73
C GLN A 52 -12.88 2.50 4.73
N VAL A 53 -11.57 2.63 4.57
CA VAL A 53 -10.85 3.91 4.63
C VAL A 53 -10.65 4.52 3.26
N ILE A 54 -10.64 3.71 2.20
CA ILE A 54 -10.35 4.20 0.84
C ILE A 54 -11.31 5.28 0.35
N PRO A 55 -12.66 5.11 0.46
CA PRO A 55 -13.59 6.17 0.05
C PRO A 55 -13.40 7.46 0.85
N ASP A 56 -13.07 7.36 2.14
CA ASP A 56 -12.82 8.51 2.98
C ASP A 56 -11.54 9.26 2.55
N ILE A 57 -10.46 8.55 2.19
CA ILE A 57 -9.23 9.15 1.63
C ILE A 57 -9.54 9.90 0.33
N ILE A 58 -10.28 9.27 -0.59
CA ILE A 58 -10.69 9.88 -1.86
C ILE A 58 -11.44 11.18 -1.59
N GLN A 59 -12.40 11.17 -0.67
CA GLN A 59 -13.20 12.34 -0.31
C GLN A 59 -12.38 13.42 0.40
N GLN A 60 -11.62 13.07 1.44
CA GLN A 60 -10.86 14.04 2.24
C GLN A 60 -9.80 14.79 1.43
N PHE A 61 -9.17 14.12 0.46
CA PHE A 61 -8.15 14.73 -0.39
C PHE A 61 -8.66 15.16 -1.76
N ASN A 62 -9.98 15.08 -1.98
CA ASN A 62 -10.65 15.47 -3.24
C ASN A 62 -9.95 14.86 -4.46
N LEU A 63 -9.71 13.55 -4.42
CA LEU A 63 -9.01 12.85 -5.48
C LEU A 63 -9.96 12.59 -6.66
N GLU A 64 -9.46 12.79 -7.86
CA GLU A 64 -10.06 12.20 -9.06
C GLU A 64 -9.96 10.67 -8.97
N THR A 65 -10.84 9.98 -9.70
CA THR A 65 -10.92 8.51 -9.66
C THR A 65 -10.78 7.89 -11.05
N ASN A 66 -9.94 8.49 -11.89
CA ASN A 66 -9.73 7.97 -13.24
C ASN A 66 -8.76 6.79 -13.25
N SER A 67 -7.70 6.83 -12.40
CA SER A 67 -6.68 5.80 -12.41
C SER A 67 -6.06 5.53 -11.05
N CYS A 68 -5.84 4.23 -10.77
CA CYS A 68 -5.08 3.74 -9.63
C CYS A 68 -4.01 2.76 -10.11
N LEU A 69 -2.79 2.90 -9.58
CA LEU A 69 -1.72 1.93 -9.76
C LEU A 69 -1.45 1.25 -8.42
N GLU A 70 -1.24 -0.06 -8.46
CA GLU A 70 -0.86 -0.85 -7.29
C GLU A 70 0.43 -1.61 -7.55
N PHE A 71 1.39 -1.48 -6.65
CA PHE A 71 2.57 -2.32 -6.55
C PHE A 71 2.40 -3.29 -5.39
N GLY A 72 2.44 -4.61 -5.69
CA GLY A 72 2.16 -5.67 -4.73
C GLY A 72 0.68 -6.06 -4.70
N VAL A 73 0.27 -6.88 -5.65
CA VAL A 73 -1.13 -7.33 -5.84
C VAL A 73 -1.44 -8.59 -5.05
N ASP A 74 -0.44 -9.48 -4.92
CA ASP A 74 -0.57 -10.80 -4.29
C ASP A 74 -1.82 -11.56 -4.78
N ASN A 75 -2.77 -11.77 -3.90
CA ASN A 75 -4.02 -12.50 -4.17
C ASN A 75 -5.14 -11.64 -4.79
N GLY A 76 -4.91 -10.35 -5.02
CA GLY A 76 -5.81 -9.45 -5.74
C GLY A 76 -6.89 -8.77 -4.90
N TYR A 77 -6.82 -8.83 -3.56
CA TYR A 77 -7.86 -8.26 -2.70
C TYR A 77 -7.93 -6.74 -2.84
N SER A 78 -6.82 -6.04 -2.64
CA SER A 78 -6.74 -4.58 -2.73
C SER A 78 -7.06 -4.06 -4.12
N ALA A 79 -6.55 -4.72 -5.19
CA ALA A 79 -6.90 -4.40 -6.57
C ALA A 79 -8.41 -4.45 -6.81
N ALA A 80 -9.08 -5.50 -6.31
CA ALA A 80 -10.53 -5.62 -6.40
C ALA A 80 -11.26 -4.50 -5.62
N ILE A 81 -10.74 -4.10 -4.45
CA ILE A 81 -11.29 -2.97 -3.70
C ILE A 81 -11.15 -1.66 -4.49
N PHE A 82 -9.97 -1.36 -5.03
CA PHE A 82 -9.75 -0.15 -5.83
C PHE A 82 -10.64 -0.09 -7.07
N SER A 83 -10.96 -1.24 -7.66
CA SER A 83 -11.82 -1.31 -8.85
C SER A 83 -13.25 -0.80 -8.63
N ASN A 84 -13.71 -0.73 -7.38
CA ASN A 84 -15.02 -0.15 -7.05
C ASN A 84 -15.01 1.38 -7.10
N TYR A 85 -13.85 2.00 -7.01
CA TYR A 85 -13.72 3.45 -6.91
C TYR A 85 -13.06 4.07 -8.14
N PHE A 86 -12.11 3.40 -8.78
CA PHE A 86 -11.35 3.93 -9.90
C PHE A 86 -11.83 3.36 -11.23
N LYS A 87 -11.89 4.20 -12.27
CA LYS A 87 -12.27 3.78 -13.63
C LYS A 87 -11.28 2.79 -14.22
N LYS A 88 -9.99 2.89 -13.83
CA LYS A 88 -8.91 2.00 -14.26
C LYS A 88 -8.00 1.68 -13.09
N VAL A 89 -7.72 0.40 -12.89
CA VAL A 89 -6.75 -0.11 -11.91
C VAL A 89 -5.67 -0.89 -12.66
N ILE A 90 -4.41 -0.57 -12.40
CA ILE A 90 -3.26 -1.33 -12.91
C ILE A 90 -2.59 -1.95 -11.69
N GLY A 91 -2.51 -3.29 -11.67
CA GLY A 91 -1.80 -4.03 -10.64
C GLY A 91 -0.49 -4.59 -11.18
N VAL A 92 0.62 -4.28 -10.52
CA VAL A 92 1.97 -4.72 -10.87
C VAL A 92 2.53 -5.57 -9.75
N ASP A 93 2.90 -6.80 -10.06
CA ASP A 93 3.51 -7.72 -9.11
C ASP A 93 4.35 -8.75 -9.89
N TYR A 94 5.39 -9.29 -9.28
CA TYR A 94 6.11 -10.43 -9.85
C TYR A 94 5.47 -11.78 -9.45
N PHE A 95 4.57 -11.80 -8.47
CA PHE A 95 3.72 -12.91 -8.04
C PHE A 95 4.45 -14.15 -7.52
N GLU A 96 5.67 -14.00 -7.05
CA GLU A 96 6.47 -15.12 -6.53
C GLU A 96 6.58 -15.11 -5.01
N GLY A 97 5.95 -14.10 -4.38
CA GLY A 97 6.03 -13.87 -2.95
C GLY A 97 7.43 -13.38 -2.53
N ASP A 98 7.67 -13.32 -1.24
CA ASP A 98 8.94 -12.90 -0.68
C ASP A 98 9.22 -13.55 0.69
N MET A 99 10.30 -13.12 1.35
CA MET A 99 10.68 -13.63 2.66
C MET A 99 9.69 -13.29 3.80
N HIS A 100 8.78 -12.33 3.60
CA HIS A 100 7.75 -11.93 4.56
C HIS A 100 6.41 -12.59 4.26
N ALA A 101 6.00 -12.62 2.98
CA ALA A 101 4.75 -13.20 2.51
C ALA A 101 4.84 -14.72 2.25
N GLY A 102 6.06 -15.28 2.19
CA GLY A 102 6.35 -16.66 1.78
C GLY A 102 6.42 -16.81 0.26
N PHE A 103 7.35 -17.63 -0.21
CA PHE A 103 7.57 -17.86 -1.64
C PHE A 103 6.48 -18.76 -2.22
N ARG A 104 5.76 -18.27 -3.26
CA ARG A 104 4.68 -18.98 -3.96
C ARG A 104 4.36 -18.30 -5.27
N ASP A 105 4.08 -19.04 -6.33
CA ASP A 105 3.54 -18.47 -7.58
C ASP A 105 2.02 -18.40 -7.50
N VAL A 106 1.48 -17.20 -7.43
CA VAL A 106 0.03 -16.93 -7.38
C VAL A 106 -0.50 -16.25 -8.64
N TYR A 107 0.34 -16.01 -9.66
CA TYR A 107 -0.03 -15.23 -10.83
C TYR A 107 -1.31 -15.72 -11.53
N LYS A 108 -1.32 -16.99 -11.95
CA LYS A 108 -2.48 -17.57 -12.66
C LYS A 108 -3.77 -17.50 -11.82
N LEU A 109 -3.63 -17.81 -10.52
CA LEU A 109 -4.76 -17.79 -9.59
C LEU A 109 -5.32 -16.39 -9.40
N THR A 110 -4.45 -15.39 -9.28
CA THR A 110 -4.85 -13.98 -9.14
C THR A 110 -5.51 -13.47 -10.42
N CYS A 111 -4.95 -13.77 -11.59
CA CYS A 111 -5.60 -13.42 -12.87
C CYS A 111 -7.00 -14.03 -13.01
N GLU A 112 -7.18 -15.29 -12.62
CA GLU A 112 -8.50 -15.94 -12.67
C GLU A 112 -9.49 -15.30 -11.68
N ARG A 113 -9.06 -14.96 -10.46
CA ARG A 113 -9.90 -14.26 -9.48
C ARG A 113 -10.35 -12.89 -9.95
N LEU A 114 -9.47 -12.17 -10.64
CA LEU A 114 -9.73 -10.80 -11.08
C LEU A 114 -10.37 -10.73 -12.48
N LYS A 115 -10.60 -11.86 -13.15
CA LYS A 115 -11.14 -11.93 -14.51
C LYS A 115 -12.51 -11.25 -14.67
N ALA A 116 -13.33 -11.24 -13.62
CA ALA A 116 -14.65 -10.61 -13.65
C ALA A 116 -14.59 -9.07 -13.52
N PHE A 117 -13.43 -8.50 -13.22
CA PHE A 117 -13.26 -7.06 -13.02
C PHE A 117 -12.76 -6.41 -14.31
N ASN A 118 -13.67 -5.81 -15.08
CA ASN A 118 -13.38 -5.28 -16.42
C ASN A 118 -12.44 -4.08 -16.45
N ASN A 119 -12.22 -3.44 -15.31
CA ASN A 119 -11.38 -2.24 -15.16
C ASN A 119 -10.02 -2.52 -14.50
N ILE A 120 -9.67 -3.80 -14.26
CA ILE A 120 -8.35 -4.19 -13.69
C ILE A 120 -7.47 -4.75 -14.83
N THR A 121 -6.24 -4.27 -14.87
CA THR A 121 -5.17 -4.82 -15.70
C THR A 121 -4.05 -5.32 -14.82
N ILE A 122 -3.68 -6.60 -14.94
CA ILE A 122 -2.59 -7.21 -14.17
C ILE A 122 -1.34 -7.34 -15.04
N ILE A 123 -0.21 -6.87 -14.52
CA ILE A 123 1.09 -6.91 -15.18
C ILE A 123 2.06 -7.70 -14.31
N LYS A 124 2.54 -8.85 -14.81
CA LYS A 124 3.61 -9.60 -14.15
C LYS A 124 4.96 -8.92 -14.43
N SER A 125 5.44 -8.15 -13.45
CA SER A 125 6.70 -7.40 -13.54
C SER A 125 7.22 -7.09 -12.14
N SER A 126 8.54 -6.90 -11.99
CA SER A 126 9.06 -6.23 -10.82
C SER A 126 8.68 -4.74 -10.84
N TYR A 127 8.56 -4.10 -9.66
CA TYR A 127 8.34 -2.66 -9.62
C TYR A 127 9.52 -1.90 -10.26
N GLN A 128 10.76 -2.40 -10.10
CA GLN A 128 11.97 -1.80 -10.66
C GLN A 128 11.92 -1.71 -12.19
N ASP A 129 11.41 -2.74 -12.85
CA ASP A 129 11.33 -2.77 -14.31
C ASP A 129 10.13 -2.02 -14.84
N TYR A 130 9.05 -1.97 -14.07
CA TYR A 130 7.86 -1.20 -14.39
C TYR A 130 8.14 0.30 -14.38
N ILE A 131 8.70 0.84 -13.30
CA ILE A 131 8.94 2.28 -13.13
C ILE A 131 9.95 2.86 -14.15
N LYS A 132 10.82 2.03 -14.75
CA LYS A 132 11.73 2.48 -15.81
C LYS A 132 11.04 2.85 -17.12
N LYS A 133 9.83 2.32 -17.32
CA LYS A 133 9.09 2.42 -18.59
C LYS A 133 7.83 3.26 -18.48
N ASP A 134 7.29 3.39 -17.28
CA ASP A 134 6.05 4.09 -17.03
C ASP A 134 6.31 5.57 -16.70
N THR A 135 5.62 6.44 -17.43
CA THR A 135 5.69 7.90 -17.28
C THR A 135 4.32 8.50 -16.97
N LEU A 136 3.32 7.66 -16.73
CA LEU A 136 1.96 8.12 -16.45
C LEU A 136 1.89 8.77 -15.07
N HIS A 137 0.85 9.58 -14.89
CA HIS A 137 0.47 10.14 -13.60
C HIS A 137 -0.86 9.53 -13.17
N TYR A 138 -0.98 9.18 -11.90
CA TYR A 138 -2.13 8.47 -11.34
C TYR A 138 -2.84 9.33 -10.30
N ASP A 139 -4.15 9.11 -10.13
CA ASP A 139 -4.88 9.76 -9.04
C ASP A 139 -4.48 9.17 -7.70
N MET A 140 -4.26 7.83 -7.66
CA MET A 140 -3.72 7.14 -6.48
C MET A 140 -2.70 6.08 -6.88
N VAL A 141 -1.65 5.94 -6.07
CA VAL A 141 -0.73 4.78 -6.12
C VAL A 141 -0.73 4.09 -4.76
N HIS A 142 -0.88 2.76 -4.77
CA HIS A 142 -0.72 1.90 -3.61
C HIS A 142 0.62 1.16 -3.67
N VAL A 143 1.34 1.15 -2.55
CA VAL A 143 2.64 0.47 -2.41
C VAL A 143 2.57 -0.54 -1.27
N ASP A 144 2.58 -1.81 -1.61
CA ASP A 144 2.60 -2.96 -0.69
C ASP A 144 3.55 -4.04 -1.21
N ILE A 145 4.85 -3.73 -1.22
CA ILE A 145 5.93 -4.57 -1.73
C ILE A 145 6.78 -5.11 -0.57
N ILE A 146 7.90 -5.77 -0.86
CA ILE A 146 8.83 -6.23 0.17
C ILE A 146 9.17 -5.11 1.18
N HIS A 147 9.04 -5.41 2.47
CA HIS A 147 8.99 -4.43 3.56
C HIS A 147 10.39 -3.95 4.01
N THR A 148 11.31 -3.74 3.04
CA THR A 148 12.62 -3.12 3.31
C THR A 148 12.52 -1.60 3.23
N TYR A 149 13.45 -0.91 3.87
CA TYR A 149 13.55 0.56 3.73
C TYR A 149 13.90 0.95 2.29
N GLU A 150 14.86 0.26 1.71
CA GLU A 150 15.44 0.57 0.40
C GLU A 150 14.39 0.42 -0.72
N ASP A 151 13.68 -0.71 -0.76
CA ASP A 151 12.67 -0.97 -1.78
C ASP A 151 11.46 -0.05 -1.60
N THR A 152 10.97 0.12 -0.36
CA THR A 152 9.86 1.04 -0.07
C THR A 152 10.23 2.47 -0.45
N PHE A 153 11.48 2.90 -0.18
CA PHE A 153 11.92 4.25 -0.52
C PHE A 153 12.03 4.46 -2.03
N ALA A 154 12.62 3.49 -2.76
CA ALA A 154 12.80 3.60 -4.21
C ALA A 154 11.45 3.59 -4.95
N CYS A 155 10.60 2.59 -4.68
CA CYS A 155 9.27 2.48 -5.28
C CYS A 155 8.39 3.66 -4.87
N GLY A 156 8.34 3.97 -3.58
CA GLY A 156 7.48 5.00 -3.03
C GLY A 156 7.86 6.42 -3.46
N LEU A 157 9.15 6.71 -3.62
CA LEU A 157 9.58 8.03 -4.13
C LEU A 157 9.08 8.25 -5.56
N TRP A 158 9.23 7.23 -6.42
CA TRP A 158 8.67 7.28 -7.77
C TRP A 158 7.14 7.44 -7.72
N ALA A 159 6.46 6.63 -6.90
CA ALA A 159 5.01 6.67 -6.76
C ALA A 159 4.50 8.07 -6.34
N VAL A 160 5.13 8.71 -5.35
CA VAL A 160 4.77 10.06 -4.88
C VAL A 160 5.02 11.14 -5.94
N GLN A 161 5.99 10.94 -6.82
CA GLN A 161 6.26 11.86 -7.93
C GLN A 161 5.30 11.67 -9.12
N HIS A 162 4.63 10.50 -9.20
CA HIS A 162 3.73 10.12 -10.29
C HIS A 162 2.28 9.96 -9.83
N SER A 163 1.92 10.53 -8.66
CA SER A 163 0.53 10.49 -8.19
C SER A 163 0.12 11.72 -7.39
N ASN A 164 -1.20 11.94 -7.34
CA ASN A 164 -1.82 12.92 -6.46
C ASN A 164 -1.81 12.45 -5.01
N CYS A 165 -2.04 11.15 -4.79
CA CYS A 165 -2.02 10.50 -3.48
C CYS A 165 -1.27 9.17 -3.57
N THR A 166 -0.35 8.93 -2.66
CA THR A 166 0.29 7.61 -2.52
C THR A 166 -0.05 7.03 -1.15
N ILE A 167 -0.51 5.77 -1.13
CA ILE A 167 -0.77 5.03 0.10
C ILE A 167 0.23 3.87 0.26
N PHE A 168 0.63 3.59 1.50
CA PHE A 168 1.63 2.60 1.86
C PHE A 168 1.09 1.69 2.95
N HIS A 169 1.05 0.38 2.70
CA HIS A 169 0.65 -0.57 3.71
C HIS A 169 1.78 -0.82 4.73
N ASP A 170 1.45 -1.45 5.84
CA ASP A 170 2.39 -1.95 6.87
C ASP A 170 3.25 -0.92 7.62
N THR A 171 2.85 0.34 7.63
CA THR A 171 3.57 1.40 8.37
C THR A 171 3.57 1.22 9.89
N GLU A 172 2.71 0.36 10.46
CA GLU A 172 2.69 0.02 11.89
C GLU A 172 3.35 -1.33 12.19
N SER A 173 3.69 -2.12 11.16
CA SER A 173 4.30 -3.44 11.29
C SER A 173 5.80 -3.40 11.06
N PHE A 174 6.25 -2.62 10.07
CA PHE A 174 7.66 -2.58 9.66
C PHE A 174 8.26 -1.18 9.81
N ILE A 175 9.29 -1.08 10.66
CA ILE A 175 10.00 0.19 10.91
C ILE A 175 10.68 0.72 9.64
N GLY A 176 11.15 -0.17 8.76
CA GLY A 176 11.75 0.17 7.47
C GLY A 176 10.76 0.91 6.58
N VAL A 177 9.55 0.36 6.42
CA VAL A 177 8.45 0.97 5.67
C VAL A 177 8.12 2.36 6.20
N ARG A 178 7.82 2.46 7.52
CA ARG A 178 7.46 3.75 8.12
C ARG A 178 8.55 4.81 7.98
N LYS A 179 9.82 4.41 8.13
CA LYS A 179 10.96 5.31 7.97
C LYS A 179 11.09 5.78 6.52
N ALA A 180 10.94 4.88 5.55
CA ALA A 180 10.96 5.22 4.14
C ALA A 180 9.87 6.23 3.78
N VAL A 181 8.63 5.99 4.20
CA VAL A 181 7.49 6.87 3.95
C VAL A 181 7.73 8.27 4.53
N ARG A 182 8.24 8.38 5.78
CA ARG A 182 8.61 9.67 6.36
C ARG A 182 9.69 10.39 5.55
N ASP A 183 10.71 9.66 5.11
CA ASP A 183 11.86 10.25 4.41
C ASP A 183 11.48 10.67 2.98
N ILE A 184 10.56 9.94 2.33
CA ILE A 184 9.92 10.33 1.06
C ILE A 184 9.15 11.65 1.25
N ALA A 185 8.27 11.73 2.24
CA ALA A 185 7.50 12.93 2.53
C ALA A 185 8.40 14.15 2.75
N LYS A 186 9.48 13.99 3.53
CA LYS A 186 10.48 15.06 3.72
C LYS A 186 11.17 15.46 2.42
N LYS A 187 11.56 14.49 1.59
CA LYS A 187 12.26 14.75 0.32
C LYS A 187 11.38 15.45 -0.69
N THR A 188 10.09 15.14 -0.69
CA THR A 188 9.12 15.71 -1.64
C THR A 188 8.42 16.98 -1.13
N GLY A 189 8.60 17.32 0.16
CA GLY A 189 7.89 18.43 0.80
C GLY A 189 6.41 18.18 1.04
N LYS A 190 5.95 16.94 0.83
CA LYS A 190 4.55 16.54 0.99
C LYS A 190 4.22 16.13 2.43
N THR A 191 2.94 16.05 2.76
CA THR A 191 2.49 15.68 4.09
C THR A 191 2.36 14.16 4.25
N PHE A 192 2.89 13.63 5.35
CA PHE A 192 2.72 12.24 5.73
C PHE A 192 1.64 12.10 6.80
N TYR A 193 0.52 11.49 6.44
CA TYR A 193 -0.52 11.03 7.36
C TYR A 193 -0.39 9.53 7.61
N ASN A 194 -0.86 9.05 8.78
CA ASN A 194 -0.87 7.63 9.09
C ASN A 194 -2.16 7.21 9.79
N TYR A 195 -2.84 6.22 9.23
CA TYR A 195 -3.95 5.49 9.84
C TYR A 195 -3.38 4.27 10.57
N PRO A 196 -3.51 4.17 11.93
CA PRO A 196 -2.72 3.21 12.71
C PRO A 196 -3.34 1.80 12.82
N HIS A 197 -4.51 1.57 12.25
CA HIS A 197 -5.19 0.27 12.30
C HIS A 197 -4.81 -0.61 11.10
N HIS A 198 -5.14 -1.91 11.16
CA HIS A 198 -4.91 -2.87 10.06
C HIS A 198 -3.46 -2.84 9.56
N PHE A 199 -2.50 -3.01 10.49
CA PHE A 199 -1.05 -2.97 10.25
C PHE A 199 -0.51 -1.60 9.82
N GLY A 200 -1.36 -0.60 9.71
CA GLY A 200 -1.02 0.78 9.39
C GLY A 200 -1.07 1.11 7.90
N LEU A 201 -1.71 2.24 7.57
CA LEU A 201 -1.73 2.81 6.23
C LEU A 201 -1.11 4.20 6.28
N GLY A 202 0.05 4.36 5.64
CA GLY A 202 0.68 5.65 5.40
C GLY A 202 0.04 6.31 4.18
N ILE A 203 -0.14 7.64 4.22
CA ILE A 203 -0.73 8.41 3.14
C ILE A 203 0.15 9.63 2.90
N ILE A 204 0.58 9.86 1.66
CA ILE A 204 1.33 11.06 1.23
C ILE A 204 0.51 11.81 0.16
N VAL A 205 0.26 13.07 0.42
CA VAL A 205 -0.43 14.00 -0.48
C VAL A 205 0.29 15.34 -0.55
#